data_2281976e969bd12ec49b6be11313046c
#
_entry.id   2281976e969bd12ec49b6be11313046c
#
_cell.length_a   1.000
_cell.length_b   1.000
_cell.length_c   1.000
_cell.angle_alpha   90.00
_cell.angle_beta   90.00
_cell.angle_gamma   90.00
#
_symmetry.space_group_name_H-M   'P 1'
#
loop_
_entity.id
_entity.type
_entity.pdbx_description
1 polymer ?
#
loop_
_entity_poly.entity_id
_entity_poly.type
_entity_poly.pdbx_seq_one_letter_code
_entity_poly.pdbx_strand_id
1 'polypeptide(L)'
;MTGSRFPEPIAMEPSALTLSAFQRVISERYEAADRQRGTPGTWLWFSEEFGELARALARNDRANLEGEFADVLAWLCTLANINDVDLATAVTKKYLSEKPPAGHK
;
A
#
# COMPACT_ATOMS: atom_id res chain seq x y z
N MET A 1 -10.63 1.64 -3.44
CA MET A 1 -10.50 2.00 -4.86
C MET A 1 -11.37 1.07 -5.68
N THR A 2 -12.34 1.65 -6.33
CA THR A 2 -13.22 0.87 -7.19
C THR A 2 -12.71 0.95 -8.62
N GLY A 3 -12.71 -0.17 -9.33
CA GLY A 3 -12.20 -0.26 -10.69
C GLY A 3 -10.69 -0.22 -10.77
N SER A 4 -10.17 -0.35 -11.96
CA SER A 4 -8.74 -0.35 -12.20
C SER A 4 -8.21 1.07 -12.36
N ARG A 5 -7.18 1.43 -11.62
CA ARG A 5 -6.47 2.70 -11.76
C ARG A 5 -5.50 2.66 -12.93
N PHE A 6 -5.14 1.49 -13.41
CA PHE A 6 -4.15 1.34 -14.47
C PHE A 6 -4.83 1.22 -15.81
N PRO A 7 -4.43 2.04 -16.82
CA PRO A 7 -5.01 1.92 -18.15
C PRO A 7 -4.65 0.60 -18.84
N GLU A 8 -3.54 0.00 -18.45
CA GLU A 8 -3.08 -1.27 -19.02
C GLU A 8 -2.50 -2.15 -17.91
N PRO A 9 -2.62 -3.48 -18.03
CA PRO A 9 -2.00 -4.38 -17.08
C PRO A 9 -0.48 -4.25 -17.10
N ILE A 10 0.14 -4.41 -15.94
CA ILE A 10 1.58 -4.51 -15.82
C ILE A 10 1.93 -6.00 -15.79
N ALA A 11 2.66 -6.46 -16.81
CA ALA A 11 3.07 -7.87 -16.86
C ALA A 11 4.20 -8.11 -15.87
N MET A 12 3.90 -8.83 -14.79
CA MET A 12 4.89 -9.16 -13.79
C MET A 12 4.45 -10.42 -13.05
N GLU A 13 5.37 -11.38 -12.93
CA GLU A 13 5.11 -12.56 -12.11
C GLU A 13 5.06 -12.17 -10.65
N PRO A 14 4.06 -12.66 -9.88
CA PRO A 14 3.95 -12.28 -8.47
C PRO A 14 5.22 -12.52 -7.67
N SER A 15 5.93 -13.62 -7.94
CA SER A 15 7.16 -13.95 -7.20
C SER A 15 8.32 -12.99 -7.50
N ALA A 16 8.23 -12.23 -8.59
CA ALA A 16 9.26 -11.25 -8.97
C ALA A 16 8.98 -9.87 -8.39
N LEU A 17 7.80 -9.65 -7.82
CA LEU A 17 7.43 -8.35 -7.27
C LEU A 17 8.17 -8.10 -5.96
N THR A 18 8.78 -6.92 -5.85
CA THR A 18 9.39 -6.47 -4.60
C THR A 18 8.59 -5.29 -4.04
N LEU A 19 8.74 -5.06 -2.73
CA LEU A 19 8.11 -3.90 -2.10
C LEU A 19 8.57 -2.59 -2.74
N SER A 20 9.88 -2.47 -3.01
CA SER A 20 10.44 -1.28 -3.67
C SER A 20 9.84 -1.07 -5.05
N ALA A 21 9.70 -2.14 -5.83
CA ALA A 21 9.15 -2.04 -7.17
C ALA A 21 7.70 -1.57 -7.14
N PHE A 22 6.91 -2.10 -6.23
CA PHE A 22 5.51 -1.69 -6.10
C PHE A 22 5.38 -0.24 -5.64
N GLN A 23 6.15 0.15 -4.63
CA GLN A 23 6.14 1.53 -4.17
C GLN A 23 6.51 2.49 -5.29
N ARG A 24 7.49 2.12 -6.13
CA ARG A 24 7.88 2.92 -7.30
C ARG A 24 6.77 3.03 -8.33
N VAL A 25 6.07 1.94 -8.60
CA VAL A 25 4.92 1.96 -9.53
C VAL A 25 3.86 2.95 -9.06
N ILE A 26 3.54 2.94 -7.78
CA ILE A 26 2.56 3.88 -7.22
C ILE A 26 3.08 5.31 -7.33
N SER A 27 4.36 5.54 -7.04
CA SER A 27 4.99 6.85 -7.17
C SER A 27 4.92 7.37 -8.60
N GLU A 28 5.36 6.58 -9.56
CA GLU A 28 5.41 7.00 -10.96
C GLU A 28 4.03 7.33 -11.52
N ARG A 29 3.01 6.62 -11.07
CA ARG A 29 1.66 6.81 -11.61
C ARG A 29 0.85 7.88 -10.91
N TYR A 30 1.07 8.10 -9.62
CA TYR A 30 0.12 8.87 -8.83
C TYR A 30 0.73 9.94 -7.95
N GLU A 31 2.06 10.00 -7.78
CA GLU A 31 2.65 10.84 -6.73
C GLU A 31 2.30 12.32 -6.85
N ALA A 32 2.27 12.87 -8.07
CA ALA A 32 1.95 14.28 -8.26
C ALA A 32 0.57 14.61 -7.71
N ALA A 33 -0.44 13.83 -8.06
CA ALA A 33 -1.80 14.00 -7.56
C ALA A 33 -1.88 13.69 -6.06
N ASP A 34 -1.16 12.68 -5.61
CA ASP A 34 -1.15 12.28 -4.21
C ASP A 34 -0.56 13.37 -3.33
N ARG A 35 0.54 14.00 -3.76
CA ARG A 35 1.14 15.13 -3.01
C ARG A 35 0.22 16.34 -3.00
N GLN A 36 -0.48 16.60 -4.07
CA GLN A 36 -1.43 17.72 -4.14
C GLN A 36 -2.58 17.52 -3.15
N ARG A 37 -3.09 16.29 -3.02
CA ARG A 37 -4.13 15.96 -2.05
C ARG A 37 -3.59 16.07 -0.61
N GLY A 38 -2.35 15.67 -0.38
CA GLY A 38 -1.67 15.76 0.90
C GLY A 38 -2.02 14.63 1.87
N THR A 39 -1.30 14.60 2.98
CA THR A 39 -1.42 13.53 3.97
C THR A 39 -2.80 13.46 4.62
N PRO A 40 -3.43 14.57 5.07
CA PRO A 40 -4.73 14.46 5.72
C PRO A 40 -5.81 13.86 4.83
N GLY A 41 -5.90 14.32 3.57
CA GLY A 41 -6.88 13.79 2.63
C GLY A 41 -6.60 12.34 2.27
N THR A 42 -5.33 11.99 2.11
CA THR A 42 -4.93 10.61 1.82
C THR A 42 -5.26 9.70 2.99
N TRP A 43 -5.01 10.16 4.23
CA TRP A 43 -5.34 9.37 5.42
C TRP A 43 -6.83 9.06 5.51
N LEU A 44 -7.69 10.02 5.15
CA LEU A 44 -9.14 9.77 5.15
C LEU A 44 -9.51 8.64 4.18
N TRP A 45 -8.97 8.66 2.97
CA TRP A 45 -9.23 7.60 2.00
C TRP A 45 -8.66 6.26 2.46
N PHE A 46 -7.45 6.28 3.03
CA PHE A 46 -6.83 5.06 3.54
C PHE A 46 -7.66 4.45 4.67
N SER A 47 -8.18 5.29 5.56
CA SER A 47 -9.04 4.83 6.65
C SER A 47 -10.31 4.16 6.14
N GLU A 48 -10.87 4.65 5.03
CA GLU A 48 -12.03 4.04 4.41
C GLU A 48 -11.70 2.64 3.88
N GLU A 49 -10.50 2.47 3.32
CA GLU A 49 -10.06 1.15 2.83
C GLU A 49 -9.97 0.12 3.96
N PHE A 50 -9.59 0.53 5.16
CA PHE A 50 -9.62 -0.36 6.32
C PHE A 50 -11.02 -0.87 6.60
N GLY A 51 -12.02 -0.02 6.46
CA GLY A 51 -13.41 -0.41 6.64
C GLY A 51 -13.86 -1.43 5.59
N GLU A 52 -13.47 -1.23 4.35
CA GLU A 52 -13.78 -2.16 3.27
C GLU A 52 -13.10 -3.51 3.49
N LEU A 53 -11.84 -3.50 3.90
CA LEU A 53 -11.13 -4.73 4.25
C LEU A 53 -11.80 -5.43 5.43
N ALA A 54 -12.15 -4.68 6.47
CA ALA A 54 -12.81 -5.24 7.64
C ALA A 54 -14.12 -5.93 7.26
N ARG A 55 -14.89 -5.32 6.37
CA ARG A 55 -16.15 -5.90 5.90
C ARG A 55 -15.91 -7.20 5.14
N ALA A 56 -14.92 -7.20 4.23
CA ALA A 56 -14.60 -8.40 3.47
C ALA A 56 -14.14 -9.53 4.39
N LEU A 57 -13.35 -9.21 5.41
CA LEU A 57 -12.90 -10.19 6.40
C LEU A 57 -14.07 -10.73 7.22
N ALA A 58 -14.94 -9.85 7.73
CA ALA A 58 -16.07 -10.24 8.56
C ALA A 58 -17.03 -11.16 7.81
N ARG A 59 -17.21 -10.93 6.52
CA ARG A 59 -18.12 -11.71 5.68
C ARG A 59 -17.44 -12.88 4.98
N ASN A 60 -16.13 -13.04 5.17
CA ASN A 60 -15.33 -14.01 4.43
C ASN A 60 -15.58 -13.93 2.93
N ASP A 61 -15.62 -12.70 2.42
CA ASP A 61 -15.92 -12.41 1.02
C ASP A 61 -14.67 -12.62 0.17
N ARG A 62 -14.42 -13.89 -0.18
CA ARG A 62 -13.18 -14.28 -0.88
C ARG A 62 -13.04 -13.61 -2.24
N ALA A 63 -14.12 -13.28 -2.89
CA ALA A 63 -14.07 -12.63 -4.19
C ALA A 63 -13.43 -11.24 -4.11
N ASN A 64 -13.69 -10.51 -3.02
CA ASN A 64 -13.20 -9.14 -2.86
C ASN A 64 -11.97 -9.03 -1.95
N LEU A 65 -11.69 -10.06 -1.15
CA LEU A 65 -10.68 -9.98 -0.10
C LEU A 65 -9.28 -9.66 -0.64
N GLU A 66 -8.85 -10.32 -1.70
CA GLU A 66 -7.54 -10.05 -2.30
C GLU A 66 -7.42 -8.61 -2.77
N GLY A 67 -8.45 -8.09 -3.42
CA GLY A 67 -8.47 -6.71 -3.88
C GLY A 67 -8.39 -5.71 -2.73
N GLU A 68 -9.07 -5.99 -1.64
CA GLU A 68 -9.06 -5.10 -0.47
C GLU A 68 -7.67 -5.06 0.19
N PHE A 69 -6.99 -6.21 0.28
CA PHE A 69 -5.60 -6.23 0.75
C PHE A 69 -4.69 -5.43 -0.18
N ALA A 70 -4.86 -5.60 -1.49
CA ALA A 70 -4.05 -4.87 -2.45
C ALA A 70 -4.27 -3.36 -2.35
N ASP A 71 -5.52 -2.93 -2.17
CA ASP A 71 -5.86 -1.52 -2.02
C ASP A 71 -5.24 -0.91 -0.77
N VAL A 72 -5.29 -1.62 0.35
CA VAL A 72 -4.67 -1.15 1.60
C VAL A 72 -3.16 -0.96 1.40
N LEU A 73 -2.50 -1.92 0.76
CA LEU A 73 -1.06 -1.80 0.49
C LEU A 73 -0.76 -0.64 -0.45
N ALA A 74 -1.59 -0.44 -1.48
CA ALA A 74 -1.39 0.66 -2.43
C ALA A 74 -1.51 2.02 -1.73
N TRP A 75 -2.52 2.21 -0.89
CA TRP A 75 -2.68 3.45 -0.14
C TRP A 75 -1.55 3.67 0.87
N LEU A 76 -1.04 2.58 1.46
CA LEU A 76 0.13 2.68 2.34
C LEU A 76 1.35 3.18 1.55
N CYS A 77 1.57 2.66 0.35
CA CYS A 77 2.64 3.15 -0.53
C CYS A 77 2.46 4.63 -0.86
N THR A 78 1.22 5.06 -1.13
CA THR A 78 0.92 6.47 -1.38
C THR A 78 1.34 7.35 -0.21
N LEU A 79 0.95 6.97 1.01
CA LEU A 79 1.34 7.72 2.21
C LEU A 79 2.86 7.76 2.38
N ALA A 80 3.53 6.63 2.19
CA ALA A 80 4.98 6.58 2.30
C ALA A 80 5.64 7.50 1.27
N ASN A 81 5.17 7.47 0.02
CA ASN A 81 5.72 8.30 -1.04
C ASN A 81 5.62 9.80 -0.72
N ILE A 82 4.45 10.26 -0.29
CA ILE A 82 4.26 11.68 -0.04
C ILE A 82 4.91 12.15 1.26
N ASN A 83 5.35 11.24 2.10
CA ASN A 83 6.11 11.55 3.31
C ASN A 83 7.58 11.17 3.20
N ASP A 84 8.03 10.84 1.98
CA ASP A 84 9.43 10.55 1.67
C ASP A 84 10.00 9.38 2.49
N VAL A 85 9.18 8.35 2.70
CA VAL A 85 9.60 7.14 3.39
C VAL A 85 9.74 6.00 2.38
N ASP A 86 10.92 5.39 2.34
CA ASP A 86 11.15 4.18 1.56
C ASP A 86 10.78 2.96 2.40
N LEU A 87 9.71 2.28 2.02
CA LEU A 87 9.16 1.18 2.81
C LEU A 87 10.13 0.02 2.97
N ALA A 88 10.83 -0.35 1.90
CA ALA A 88 11.78 -1.46 1.98
C ALA A 88 12.89 -1.16 2.98
N THR A 89 13.41 0.07 2.96
CA THR A 89 14.42 0.50 3.91
C THR A 89 13.88 0.48 5.35
N ALA A 90 12.68 1.01 5.53
CA ALA A 90 12.06 1.07 6.86
C ALA A 90 11.86 -0.34 7.44
N VAL A 91 11.34 -1.25 6.63
CA VAL A 91 11.11 -2.64 7.05
C VAL A 91 12.44 -3.33 7.36
N THR A 92 13.44 -3.14 6.52
CA THR A 92 14.75 -3.76 6.71
C THR A 92 15.39 -3.31 8.02
N LYS A 93 15.37 -2.01 8.28
CA LYS A 93 15.93 -1.47 9.53
C LYS A 93 15.19 -1.96 10.75
N LYS A 94 13.88 -2.02 10.69
CA LYS A 94 13.07 -2.32 11.87
C LYS A 94 12.96 -3.82 12.15
N TYR A 95 12.80 -4.64 11.12
CA TYR A 95 12.45 -6.04 11.30
C TYR A 95 13.50 -7.03 10.80
N LEU A 96 14.40 -6.61 9.93
CA LEU A 96 15.37 -7.52 9.32
C LEU A 96 16.81 -7.25 9.77
N SER A 97 16.99 -6.40 10.78
CA SER A 97 18.28 -6.18 11.42
C SER A 97 18.53 -7.30 12.44
N GLU A 98 19.80 -7.44 12.87
CA GLU A 98 20.17 -8.46 13.86
C GLU A 98 19.47 -8.27 15.21
N LYS A 99 19.10 -7.03 15.54
CA LYS A 99 18.42 -6.75 16.80
C LYS A 99 16.96 -6.49 16.52
N PRO A 100 16.05 -7.36 17.01
CA PRO A 100 14.62 -7.10 16.90
C PRO A 100 14.26 -5.76 17.54
N PRO A 101 13.28 -5.04 17.00
CA PRO A 101 12.88 -3.75 17.57
C PRO A 101 12.24 -3.94 18.93
N ALA A 102 12.59 -3.06 19.86
CA ALA A 102 11.96 -3.03 21.17
C ALA A 102 10.50 -2.61 20.99
N GLY A 103 9.61 -3.20 21.77
CA GLY A 103 8.20 -2.86 21.73
C GLY A 103 7.43 -3.41 20.54
N HIS A 104 8.01 -4.31 19.77
CA HIS A 104 7.27 -4.98 18.70
C HIS A 104 6.19 -5.89 19.30
N LYS A 105 4.99 -5.76 18.79
CA LYS A 105 3.85 -6.52 19.31
C LYS A 105 3.77 -7.93 18.77
#